data_38fecd478acd90f8d8ff1ad9f3bdd6bc
#
_entry.id   38fecd478acd90f8d8ff1ad9f3bdd6bc
#
_cell.length_a   1.000
_cell.length_b   1.000
_cell.length_c   1.000
_cell.angle_alpha   90.00
_cell.angle_beta   90.00
_cell.angle_gamma   90.00
#
_symmetry.space_group_name_H-M   'P 1'
#
loop_
_entity.id
_entity.type
_entity.pdbx_description
1 polymer ?
#
loop_
_entity_poly.entity_id
_entity_poly.type
_entity_poly.pdbx_seq_one_letter_code
_entity_poly.pdbx_strand_id
1 'polypeptide(L)'
;KSVKSRAFVEAPPESVQREQVRSFLYPGEDELPDDVSMTIWEHLEELRERALISAVAVGALILVCFCFAKDLTIFLEQPVASQGVRFLQLGPGEYFFTTVKVAGYTGLLAGAPVVLYEAIAYVLPGLTLNERKTLGPIVLGSSVLFYGGIVFAYYVLVPAALKFFVGYADGAVESLWSIDQYFEFVLVLLFSTGLSFQVPVIQLLLGQAGIVSSKQMLSVWRYVVVGSVIAAAVLTPSTDPFTQMLLAVPLMSLYLGGAALVGLVESDRQEGETA
;
A
#
# COMPACT_ATOMS: atom_id res chain seq x y z
N LYS A 1 12.36 -41.78 -65.41
CA LYS A 1 11.99 -42.21 -64.03
C LYS A 1 13.04 -41.63 -63.11
N SER A 2 12.71 -40.52 -62.47
CA SER A 2 13.59 -39.82 -61.51
C SER A 2 13.25 -40.35 -60.10
N VAL A 3 14.22 -40.95 -59.44
CA VAL A 3 14.18 -41.41 -58.08
C VAL A 3 14.54 -40.20 -57.19
N LYS A 4 13.58 -39.63 -56.48
CA LYS A 4 13.84 -38.62 -55.45
C LYS A 4 14.57 -39.29 -54.28
N SER A 5 15.84 -38.92 -54.10
CA SER A 5 16.65 -39.18 -52.93
C SER A 5 15.95 -38.52 -51.72
N ARG A 6 15.52 -39.32 -50.76
CA ARG A 6 15.11 -38.85 -49.41
C ARG A 6 16.41 -38.44 -48.68
N ALA A 7 16.56 -37.16 -48.44
CA ALA A 7 17.60 -36.67 -47.52
C ALA A 7 17.30 -37.27 -46.11
N PHE A 8 18.21 -38.11 -45.66
CA PHE A 8 18.27 -38.52 -44.25
C PHE A 8 18.57 -37.25 -43.40
N VAL A 9 17.64 -36.85 -42.59
CA VAL A 9 17.92 -35.84 -41.58
C VAL A 9 18.77 -36.55 -40.53
N GLU A 10 20.08 -36.25 -40.54
CA GLU A 10 21.00 -36.72 -39.49
C GLU A 10 20.49 -36.26 -38.13
N ALA A 11 20.36 -37.19 -37.20
CA ALA A 11 20.02 -36.86 -35.82
C ALA A 11 21.10 -35.95 -35.24
N PRO A 12 20.79 -34.87 -34.50
CA PRO A 12 21.76 -33.99 -33.91
C PRO A 12 22.74 -34.78 -33.04
N PRO A 13 24.02 -34.38 -33.00
CA PRO A 13 25.05 -35.08 -32.23
C PRO A 13 24.64 -35.17 -30.71
N GLU A 14 25.01 -36.26 -30.08
CA GLU A 14 24.65 -36.56 -28.66
C GLU A 14 24.92 -35.44 -27.69
N SER A 15 25.93 -34.59 -27.99
CA SER A 15 26.25 -33.39 -27.19
C SER A 15 25.10 -32.36 -27.22
N VAL A 16 24.49 -32.13 -28.38
CA VAL A 16 23.39 -31.18 -28.57
C VAL A 16 22.11 -31.73 -27.94
N GLN A 17 21.87 -33.05 -28.05
CA GLN A 17 20.73 -33.66 -27.34
C GLN A 17 20.89 -33.63 -25.83
N ARG A 18 22.11 -33.82 -25.31
CA ARG A 18 22.39 -33.70 -23.85
C ARG A 18 22.23 -32.28 -23.35
N GLU A 19 22.62 -31.28 -24.15
CA GLU A 19 22.46 -29.87 -23.81
C GLU A 19 20.99 -29.46 -23.84
N GLN A 20 20.22 -29.90 -24.82
CA GLN A 20 18.76 -29.68 -24.88
C GLN A 20 18.00 -30.37 -23.75
N VAL A 21 18.40 -31.59 -23.36
CA VAL A 21 17.81 -32.29 -22.22
C VAL A 21 18.23 -31.62 -20.89
N ARG A 22 19.46 -31.09 -20.84
CA ARG A 22 19.93 -30.39 -19.64
C ARG A 22 19.27 -29.04 -19.47
N SER A 23 19.04 -28.25 -20.53
CA SER A 23 18.30 -27.00 -20.49
C SER A 23 16.81 -27.21 -20.17
N PHE A 24 16.24 -28.34 -20.64
CA PHE A 24 14.86 -28.72 -20.30
C PHE A 24 14.70 -29.18 -18.83
N LEU A 25 15.68 -29.94 -18.29
CA LEU A 25 15.65 -30.44 -16.91
C LEU A 25 16.15 -29.44 -15.87
N TYR A 26 17.03 -28.53 -16.28
CA TYR A 26 17.61 -27.48 -15.47
C TYR A 26 17.58 -26.17 -16.26
N PRO A 27 16.39 -25.53 -16.40
CA PRO A 27 16.32 -24.21 -17.02
C PRO A 27 17.26 -23.26 -16.28
N GLY A 28 18.03 -22.50 -17.05
CA GLY A 28 18.93 -21.48 -16.48
C GLY A 28 18.14 -20.51 -15.61
N GLU A 29 18.80 -19.90 -14.64
CA GLU A 29 18.16 -18.95 -13.70
C GLU A 29 17.46 -17.76 -14.41
N ASP A 30 17.75 -17.56 -15.71
CA ASP A 30 17.20 -16.49 -16.56
C ASP A 30 16.19 -16.98 -17.60
N GLU A 31 15.97 -18.31 -17.73
CA GLU A 31 14.90 -18.82 -18.58
C GLU A 31 13.57 -18.70 -17.82
N LEU A 32 12.67 -17.91 -18.39
CA LEU A 32 11.27 -17.86 -17.96
C LEU A 32 10.73 -19.30 -17.91
N PRO A 33 10.15 -19.77 -16.80
CA PRO A 33 9.22 -20.88 -16.90
C PRO A 33 8.18 -20.44 -17.92
N ASP A 34 7.90 -21.30 -18.95
CA ASP A 34 6.97 -21.05 -20.03
C ASP A 34 5.90 -20.04 -19.62
N ASP A 35 5.67 -19.04 -20.50
CA ASP A 35 4.60 -18.07 -20.36
C ASP A 35 3.29 -18.84 -20.09
N VAL A 36 3.08 -19.18 -18.84
CA VAL A 36 1.80 -19.73 -18.38
C VAL A 36 0.88 -18.53 -18.41
N SER A 37 0.32 -18.30 -19.59
CA SER A 37 -0.78 -17.37 -19.75
C SER A 37 -1.88 -17.81 -18.77
N MET A 38 -1.82 -17.27 -17.56
CA MET A 38 -2.86 -17.52 -16.56
C MET A 38 -4.18 -17.09 -17.14
N THR A 39 -5.14 -18.00 -17.13
CA THR A 39 -6.50 -17.68 -17.53
C THR A 39 -7.08 -16.68 -16.54
N ILE A 40 -8.01 -15.83 -16.99
CA ILE A 40 -8.69 -14.85 -16.11
C ILE A 40 -9.27 -15.55 -14.87
N TRP A 41 -9.72 -16.80 -15.01
CA TRP A 41 -10.28 -17.58 -13.91
C TRP A 41 -9.23 -18.00 -12.88
N GLU A 42 -8.05 -18.41 -13.28
CA GLU A 42 -6.92 -18.72 -12.39
C GLU A 42 -6.45 -17.49 -11.63
N HIS A 43 -6.39 -16.33 -12.32
CA HIS A 43 -6.04 -15.06 -11.67
C HIS A 43 -7.07 -14.63 -10.61
N LEU A 44 -8.37 -14.84 -10.88
CA LEU A 44 -9.42 -14.58 -9.89
C LEU A 44 -9.38 -15.57 -8.71
N GLU A 45 -8.98 -16.82 -8.96
CA GLU A 45 -8.80 -17.81 -7.90
C GLU A 45 -7.62 -17.46 -6.99
N GLU A 46 -6.51 -17.01 -7.56
CA GLU A 46 -5.36 -16.49 -6.81
C GLU A 46 -5.75 -15.27 -5.95
N LEU A 47 -6.54 -14.32 -6.52
CA LEU A 47 -7.06 -13.17 -5.77
C LEU A 47 -7.88 -13.62 -4.55
N ARG A 48 -8.76 -14.62 -4.73
CA ARG A 48 -9.58 -15.14 -3.65
C ARG A 48 -8.73 -15.73 -2.53
N GLU A 49 -7.73 -16.55 -2.86
CA GLU A 49 -6.85 -17.17 -1.87
C GLU A 49 -6.06 -16.11 -1.08
N ARG A 50 -5.44 -15.16 -1.76
CA ARG A 50 -4.68 -14.08 -1.14
C ARG A 50 -5.56 -13.17 -0.26
N ALA A 51 -6.78 -12.86 -0.74
CA ALA A 51 -7.75 -12.11 0.03
C ALA A 51 -8.19 -12.85 1.30
N LEU A 52 -8.37 -14.19 1.23
CA LEU A 52 -8.70 -15.00 2.40
C LEU A 52 -7.55 -15.04 3.41
N ILE A 53 -6.30 -15.20 2.97
CA ILE A 53 -5.12 -15.17 3.86
C ILE A 53 -5.06 -13.82 4.59
N SER A 54 -5.19 -12.71 3.83
CA SER A 54 -5.22 -11.36 4.38
C SER A 54 -6.35 -11.17 5.39
N ALA A 55 -7.56 -11.63 5.06
CA ALA A 55 -8.73 -11.51 5.91
C ALA A 55 -8.58 -12.31 7.22
N VAL A 56 -8.05 -13.53 7.16
CA VAL A 56 -7.80 -14.36 8.34
C VAL A 56 -6.72 -13.74 9.22
N ALA A 57 -5.61 -13.26 8.63
CA ALA A 57 -4.53 -12.62 9.38
C ALA A 57 -5.01 -11.33 10.07
N VAL A 58 -5.71 -10.47 9.35
CA VAL A 58 -6.30 -9.23 9.90
C VAL A 58 -7.34 -9.56 10.97
N GLY A 59 -8.22 -10.56 10.73
CA GLY A 59 -9.22 -10.99 11.72
C GLY A 59 -8.59 -11.47 13.03
N ALA A 60 -7.51 -12.26 12.95
CA ALA A 60 -6.76 -12.69 14.13
C ALA A 60 -6.15 -11.49 14.89
N LEU A 61 -5.58 -10.53 14.17
CA LEU A 61 -5.02 -9.32 14.78
C LEU A 61 -6.09 -8.41 15.40
N ILE A 62 -7.28 -8.32 14.80
CA ILE A 62 -8.42 -7.60 15.39
C ILE A 62 -8.80 -8.23 16.75
N LEU A 63 -8.85 -9.57 16.83
CA LEU A 63 -9.13 -10.25 18.10
C LEU A 63 -8.04 -9.98 19.15
N VAL A 64 -6.77 -9.97 18.75
CA VAL A 64 -5.67 -9.61 19.65
C VAL A 64 -5.80 -8.14 20.10
N CYS A 65 -6.01 -7.21 19.17
CA CYS A 65 -6.21 -5.79 19.49
C CYS A 65 -7.44 -5.56 20.39
N PHE A 66 -8.47 -6.37 20.26
CA PHE A 66 -9.65 -6.28 21.12
C PHE A 66 -9.31 -6.58 22.59
N CYS A 67 -8.38 -7.51 22.86
CA CYS A 67 -7.90 -7.79 24.22
C CYS A 67 -7.18 -6.57 24.84
N PHE A 68 -6.57 -5.72 24.03
CA PHE A 68 -5.84 -4.51 24.46
C PHE A 68 -6.57 -3.21 24.13
N ALA A 69 -7.84 -3.29 23.74
CA ALA A 69 -8.59 -2.15 23.20
C ALA A 69 -8.68 -0.96 24.16
N LYS A 70 -8.71 -1.20 25.48
CA LYS A 70 -8.70 -0.13 26.47
C LYS A 70 -7.39 0.66 26.47
N ASP A 71 -6.26 -0.03 26.40
CA ASP A 71 -4.94 0.62 26.37
C ASP A 71 -4.73 1.38 25.06
N LEU A 72 -5.22 0.82 23.96
CA LEU A 72 -5.22 1.46 22.64
C LEU A 72 -6.09 2.74 22.63
N THR A 73 -7.25 2.69 23.26
CA THR A 73 -8.13 3.86 23.43
C THR A 73 -7.39 4.96 24.19
N ILE A 74 -6.79 4.65 25.35
CA ILE A 74 -6.03 5.61 26.15
C ILE A 74 -4.85 6.20 25.34
N PHE A 75 -4.15 5.37 24.56
CA PHE A 75 -3.07 5.84 23.70
C PHE A 75 -3.56 6.83 22.64
N LEU A 76 -4.67 6.52 21.97
CA LEU A 76 -5.24 7.38 20.93
C LEU A 76 -5.88 8.66 21.46
N GLU A 77 -6.22 8.73 22.75
CA GLU A 77 -6.72 9.94 23.41
C GLU A 77 -5.59 10.96 23.71
N GLN A 78 -4.34 10.55 23.77
CA GLN A 78 -3.22 11.41 24.16
C GLN A 78 -3.13 12.73 23.35
N PRO A 79 -3.33 12.74 22.01
CA PRO A 79 -3.24 14.00 21.25
C PRO A 79 -4.26 15.05 21.67
N VAL A 80 -5.44 14.65 22.15
CA VAL A 80 -6.52 15.54 22.55
C VAL A 80 -6.47 15.90 24.04
N ALA A 81 -5.90 15.03 24.87
CA ALA A 81 -5.82 15.25 26.31
C ALA A 81 -5.10 16.57 26.68
N SER A 82 -4.13 16.98 25.88
CA SER A 82 -3.38 18.24 26.04
C SER A 82 -4.17 19.49 25.63
N GLN A 83 -5.30 19.34 24.93
CA GLN A 83 -6.12 20.44 24.41
C GLN A 83 -7.27 20.86 25.34
N GLY A 84 -7.42 20.21 26.51
CA GLY A 84 -8.47 20.54 27.48
C GLY A 84 -9.89 20.12 27.05
N VAL A 85 -10.04 19.31 26.00
CA VAL A 85 -11.31 18.81 25.51
C VAL A 85 -11.84 17.72 26.44
N ARG A 86 -13.16 17.73 26.69
CA ARG A 86 -13.84 16.71 27.47
C ARG A 86 -14.68 15.83 26.55
N PHE A 87 -14.58 14.51 26.74
CA PHE A 87 -15.42 13.56 26.01
C PHE A 87 -16.77 13.39 26.67
N LEU A 88 -17.79 13.27 25.83
CA LEU A 88 -19.15 12.96 26.21
C LEU A 88 -19.56 11.63 25.58
N GLN A 89 -20.16 10.79 26.39
CA GLN A 89 -20.89 9.63 25.92
C GLN A 89 -22.35 10.04 25.71
N LEU A 90 -22.80 10.10 24.45
CA LEU A 90 -24.14 10.58 24.09
C LEU A 90 -25.21 9.49 24.14
N GLY A 91 -24.79 8.21 24.04
CA GLY A 91 -25.71 7.08 24.03
C GLY A 91 -25.25 5.89 24.87
N PRO A 92 -26.21 5.04 25.34
CA PRO A 92 -25.86 3.81 26.03
C PRO A 92 -25.10 2.87 25.09
N GLY A 93 -23.96 2.35 25.55
CA GLY A 93 -23.13 1.44 24.75
C GLY A 93 -22.17 2.12 23.73
N GLU A 94 -22.23 3.45 23.56
CA GLU A 94 -21.35 4.17 22.62
C GLU A 94 -19.87 3.84 22.85
N TYR A 95 -19.42 3.81 24.10
CA TYR A 95 -18.04 3.44 24.44
C TYR A 95 -17.70 1.99 24.03
N PHE A 96 -18.66 1.05 24.15
CA PHE A 96 -18.45 -0.32 23.70
C PHE A 96 -18.24 -0.40 22.18
N PHE A 97 -19.10 0.24 21.40
CA PHE A 97 -18.97 0.27 19.94
C PHE A 97 -17.70 0.99 19.48
N THR A 98 -17.33 2.10 20.15
CA THR A 98 -16.06 2.79 19.94
C THR A 98 -14.87 1.86 20.19
N THR A 99 -14.89 1.08 21.27
CA THR A 99 -13.85 0.10 21.59
C THR A 99 -13.73 -0.97 20.50
N VAL A 100 -14.84 -1.45 19.96
CA VAL A 100 -14.86 -2.39 18.82
C VAL A 100 -14.28 -1.74 17.57
N LYS A 101 -14.63 -0.47 17.25
CA LYS A 101 -14.04 0.30 16.15
C LYS A 101 -12.53 0.44 16.32
N VAL A 102 -12.06 0.84 17.50
CA VAL A 102 -10.62 0.97 17.80
C VAL A 102 -9.89 -0.34 17.56
N ALA A 103 -10.41 -1.46 18.09
CA ALA A 103 -9.82 -2.77 17.88
C ALA A 103 -9.81 -3.16 16.39
N GLY A 104 -10.90 -2.90 15.66
CA GLY A 104 -11.02 -3.18 14.24
C GLY A 104 -9.99 -2.43 13.40
N TYR A 105 -9.95 -1.12 13.53
CA TYR A 105 -8.99 -0.29 12.78
C TYR A 105 -7.54 -0.59 13.19
N THR A 106 -7.25 -0.72 14.49
CA THR A 106 -5.88 -1.01 14.94
C THR A 106 -5.42 -2.40 14.48
N GLY A 107 -6.31 -3.40 14.49
CA GLY A 107 -6.02 -4.72 13.94
C GLY A 107 -5.76 -4.69 12.43
N LEU A 108 -6.52 -3.88 11.69
CA LEU A 108 -6.29 -3.64 10.25
C LEU A 108 -4.95 -2.95 10.01
N LEU A 109 -4.62 -1.91 10.79
CA LEU A 109 -3.33 -1.22 10.70
C LEU A 109 -2.16 -2.15 11.06
N ALA A 110 -2.31 -2.98 12.08
CA ALA A 110 -1.30 -3.96 12.47
C ALA A 110 -1.12 -5.06 11.41
N GLY A 111 -2.20 -5.44 10.71
CA GLY A 111 -2.19 -6.42 9.63
C GLY A 111 -1.69 -5.90 8.29
N ALA A 112 -1.44 -4.62 8.17
CA ALA A 112 -1.03 -3.99 6.91
C ALA A 112 0.18 -4.68 6.22
N PRO A 113 1.25 -5.11 6.91
CA PRO A 113 2.37 -5.80 6.25
C PRO A 113 1.94 -7.08 5.52
N VAL A 114 1.00 -7.84 6.10
CA VAL A 114 0.48 -9.06 5.47
C VAL A 114 -0.37 -8.70 4.25
N VAL A 115 -1.26 -7.73 4.40
CA VAL A 115 -2.11 -7.24 3.30
C VAL A 115 -1.25 -6.70 2.15
N LEU A 116 -0.22 -5.90 2.47
CA LEU A 116 0.70 -5.34 1.47
C LEU A 116 1.50 -6.44 0.78
N TYR A 117 1.99 -7.44 1.52
CA TYR A 117 2.67 -8.59 0.93
C TYR A 117 1.78 -9.33 -0.07
N GLU A 118 0.56 -9.68 0.32
CA GLU A 118 -0.38 -10.40 -0.54
C GLU A 118 -0.83 -9.55 -1.75
N ALA A 119 -1.04 -8.25 -1.55
CA ALA A 119 -1.39 -7.33 -2.63
C ALA A 119 -0.24 -7.17 -3.65
N ILE A 120 0.99 -6.97 -3.19
CA ILE A 120 2.16 -6.85 -4.06
C ILE A 120 2.40 -8.17 -4.79
N ALA A 121 2.34 -9.30 -4.10
CA ALA A 121 2.51 -10.62 -4.68
C ALA A 121 1.42 -10.97 -5.72
N TYR A 122 0.20 -10.44 -5.56
CA TYR A 122 -0.88 -10.57 -6.53
C TYR A 122 -0.66 -9.76 -7.82
N VAL A 123 -0.12 -8.54 -7.67
CA VAL A 123 0.11 -7.64 -8.82
C VAL A 123 1.29 -8.10 -9.69
N LEU A 124 2.19 -8.93 -9.16
CA LEU A 124 3.45 -9.33 -9.78
C LEU A 124 3.55 -10.83 -10.16
N PRO A 125 2.51 -11.48 -10.72
CA PRO A 125 2.58 -12.90 -11.06
C PRO A 125 3.55 -13.20 -12.23
N GLY A 126 3.94 -12.20 -13.03
CA GLY A 126 4.83 -12.33 -14.18
C GLY A 126 6.31 -12.06 -13.88
N LEU A 127 6.74 -11.94 -12.60
CA LEU A 127 8.14 -11.65 -12.31
C LEU A 127 9.02 -12.90 -12.38
N THR A 128 10.19 -12.74 -13.01
CA THR A 128 11.27 -13.73 -13.05
C THR A 128 11.78 -14.06 -11.64
N LEU A 129 12.44 -15.22 -11.47
CA LEU A 129 13.01 -15.66 -10.19
C LEU A 129 13.97 -14.63 -9.56
N ASN A 130 14.68 -13.85 -10.38
CA ASN A 130 15.56 -12.77 -9.92
C ASN A 130 14.77 -11.57 -9.40
N GLU A 131 13.68 -11.23 -10.05
CA GLU A 131 12.77 -10.15 -9.63
C GLU A 131 11.99 -10.50 -8.35
N ARG A 132 11.70 -11.79 -8.12
CA ARG A 132 11.14 -12.27 -6.84
C ARG A 132 12.06 -11.99 -5.64
N LYS A 133 13.37 -11.98 -5.81
CA LYS A 133 14.31 -11.58 -4.74
C LYS A 133 14.14 -10.10 -4.33
N THR A 134 13.66 -9.27 -5.25
CA THR A 134 13.41 -7.84 -5.02
C THR A 134 12.07 -7.60 -4.30
N LEU A 135 11.14 -8.58 -4.27
CA LEU A 135 9.87 -8.47 -3.55
C LEU A 135 10.05 -8.22 -2.05
N GLY A 136 10.97 -8.93 -1.40
CA GLY A 136 11.24 -8.77 0.03
C GLY A 136 11.57 -7.32 0.42
N PRO A 137 12.57 -6.69 -0.18
CA PRO A 137 12.89 -5.28 0.03
C PRO A 137 11.73 -4.33 -0.27
N ILE A 138 10.95 -4.57 -1.34
CA ILE A 138 9.80 -3.73 -1.70
C ILE A 138 8.70 -3.82 -0.63
N VAL A 139 8.35 -5.03 -0.19
CA VAL A 139 7.34 -5.24 0.86
C VAL A 139 7.79 -4.65 2.19
N LEU A 140 9.06 -4.82 2.54
CA LEU A 140 9.61 -4.22 3.76
C LEU A 140 9.56 -2.68 3.67
N GLY A 141 10.00 -2.10 2.56
CA GLY A 141 9.95 -0.66 2.31
C GLY A 141 8.51 -0.12 2.33
N SER A 142 7.58 -0.84 1.70
CA SER A 142 6.15 -0.57 1.71
C SER A 142 5.59 -0.56 3.15
N SER A 143 5.92 -1.57 3.95
CA SER A 143 5.48 -1.66 5.34
C SER A 143 6.06 -0.53 6.21
N VAL A 144 7.35 -0.23 6.06
CA VAL A 144 8.01 0.89 6.76
C VAL A 144 7.35 2.22 6.37
N LEU A 145 7.07 2.42 5.09
CA LEU A 145 6.44 3.64 4.59
C LEU A 145 4.99 3.76 5.09
N PHE A 146 4.25 2.66 5.16
CA PHE A 146 2.90 2.63 5.73
C PHE A 146 2.88 3.06 7.19
N TYR A 147 3.74 2.45 8.02
CA TYR A 147 3.83 2.83 9.43
C TYR A 147 4.41 4.24 9.61
N GLY A 148 5.31 4.68 8.75
CA GLY A 148 5.77 6.06 8.67
C GLY A 148 4.61 7.03 8.45
N GLY A 149 3.67 6.69 7.57
CA GLY A 149 2.43 7.44 7.34
C GLY A 149 1.54 7.49 8.59
N ILE A 150 1.37 6.38 9.30
CA ILE A 150 0.61 6.35 10.56
C ILE A 150 1.26 7.23 11.63
N VAL A 151 2.58 7.11 11.81
CA VAL A 151 3.34 7.95 12.76
C VAL A 151 3.22 9.42 12.40
N PHE A 152 3.34 9.78 11.13
CA PHE A 152 3.14 11.14 10.65
C PHE A 152 1.71 11.65 10.92
N ALA A 153 0.69 10.84 10.65
CA ALA A 153 -0.69 11.21 10.94
C ALA A 153 -0.91 11.42 12.44
N TYR A 154 -0.42 10.52 13.28
CA TYR A 154 -0.61 10.58 14.72
C TYR A 154 0.08 11.78 15.38
N TYR A 155 1.33 12.07 15.00
CA TYR A 155 2.12 13.15 15.63
C TYR A 155 1.98 14.51 14.95
N VAL A 156 1.55 14.57 13.68
CA VAL A 156 1.48 15.81 12.91
C VAL A 156 0.05 16.16 12.51
N LEU A 157 -0.65 15.26 11.78
CA LEU A 157 -1.95 15.59 11.22
C LEU A 157 -3.04 15.69 12.29
N VAL A 158 -3.14 14.68 13.16
CA VAL A 158 -4.16 14.66 14.22
C VAL A 158 -4.01 15.88 15.14
N PRO A 159 -2.85 16.19 15.75
CA PRO A 159 -2.71 17.37 16.60
C PRO A 159 -2.96 18.68 15.86
N ALA A 160 -2.57 18.80 14.58
CA ALA A 160 -2.80 20.00 13.79
C ALA A 160 -4.30 20.24 13.54
N ALA A 161 -5.04 19.19 13.18
CA ALA A 161 -6.49 19.27 12.99
C ALA A 161 -7.22 19.60 14.30
N LEU A 162 -6.86 18.91 15.39
CA LEU A 162 -7.48 19.16 16.70
C LEU A 162 -7.23 20.58 17.20
N LYS A 163 -5.98 21.07 17.07
CA LYS A 163 -5.63 22.44 17.44
C LYS A 163 -6.42 23.48 16.63
N PHE A 164 -6.64 23.21 15.35
CA PHE A 164 -7.46 24.07 14.52
C PHE A 164 -8.92 24.11 15.00
N PHE A 165 -9.56 22.96 15.25
CA PHE A 165 -10.96 22.92 15.69
C PHE A 165 -11.15 23.57 17.07
N VAL A 166 -10.27 23.26 18.03
CA VAL A 166 -10.34 23.87 19.38
C VAL A 166 -10.09 25.36 19.30
N GLY A 167 -9.05 25.81 18.57
CA GLY A 167 -8.73 27.22 18.43
C GLY A 167 -9.79 28.03 17.68
N TYR A 168 -10.51 27.41 16.72
CA TYR A 168 -11.61 28.05 16.00
C TYR A 168 -12.83 28.28 16.90
N ALA A 169 -13.05 27.38 17.85
CA ALA A 169 -14.17 27.44 18.81
C ALA A 169 -13.85 28.28 20.07
N ASP A 170 -12.59 28.64 20.27
CA ASP A 170 -12.11 29.31 21.49
C ASP A 170 -12.84 30.64 21.75
N GLY A 171 -13.28 30.82 22.96
CA GLY A 171 -14.03 32.01 23.39
C GLY A 171 -15.51 32.07 22.90
N ALA A 172 -15.95 31.15 22.01
CA ALA A 172 -17.32 31.10 21.51
C ALA A 172 -18.17 30.01 22.18
N VAL A 173 -17.60 28.81 22.32
CA VAL A 173 -18.30 27.65 22.92
C VAL A 173 -17.34 26.77 23.71
N GLU A 174 -17.86 26.01 24.66
CA GLU A 174 -17.10 24.96 25.35
C GLU A 174 -16.95 23.73 24.44
N SER A 175 -15.72 23.24 24.24
CA SER A 175 -15.45 22.09 23.40
C SER A 175 -15.78 20.78 24.13
N LEU A 176 -16.96 20.24 23.85
CA LEU A 176 -17.44 18.96 24.33
C LEU A 176 -17.62 18.03 23.14
N TRP A 177 -16.86 16.94 23.06
CA TRP A 177 -16.83 16.08 21.88
C TRP A 177 -17.39 14.70 22.15
N SER A 178 -18.20 14.16 21.21
CA SER A 178 -18.60 12.77 21.23
C SER A 178 -17.36 11.87 21.10
N ILE A 179 -17.28 10.89 22.00
CA ILE A 179 -16.18 9.93 22.00
C ILE A 179 -16.14 9.14 20.68
N ASP A 180 -17.28 8.74 20.15
CA ASP A 180 -17.40 7.98 18.91
C ASP A 180 -16.91 8.77 17.69
N GLN A 181 -17.31 10.04 17.57
CA GLN A 181 -16.90 10.92 16.46
C GLN A 181 -15.40 11.22 16.50
N TYR A 182 -14.82 11.41 17.68
CA TYR A 182 -13.40 11.62 17.84
C TYR A 182 -12.58 10.41 17.36
N PHE A 183 -12.92 9.21 17.83
CA PHE A 183 -12.21 8.01 17.44
C PHE A 183 -12.39 7.70 15.96
N GLU A 184 -13.58 7.88 15.40
CA GLU A 184 -13.83 7.72 13.98
C GLU A 184 -12.95 8.66 13.16
N PHE A 185 -12.88 9.96 13.54
CA PHE A 185 -12.00 10.93 12.89
C PHE A 185 -10.53 10.50 12.93
N VAL A 186 -10.01 10.17 14.10
CA VAL A 186 -8.59 9.82 14.28
C VAL A 186 -8.25 8.52 13.53
N LEU A 187 -9.05 7.47 13.68
CA LEU A 187 -8.79 6.16 13.09
C LEU A 187 -8.83 6.21 11.56
N VAL A 188 -9.82 6.89 10.98
CA VAL A 188 -9.91 7.08 9.53
C VAL A 188 -8.76 7.92 9.01
N LEU A 189 -8.34 8.97 9.73
CA LEU A 189 -7.20 9.80 9.33
C LEU A 189 -5.88 9.02 9.38
N LEU A 190 -5.66 8.19 10.40
CA LEU A 190 -4.49 7.30 10.50
C LEU A 190 -4.45 6.29 9.34
N PHE A 191 -5.57 5.62 9.09
CA PHE A 191 -5.69 4.61 8.04
C PHE A 191 -5.49 5.22 6.64
N SER A 192 -6.19 6.30 6.34
CA SER A 192 -6.13 6.96 5.04
C SER A 192 -4.74 7.54 4.76
N THR A 193 -4.06 8.08 5.77
CA THR A 193 -2.68 8.56 5.62
C THR A 193 -1.72 7.40 5.39
N GLY A 194 -1.80 6.31 6.18
CA GLY A 194 -0.99 5.11 5.96
C GLY A 194 -1.15 4.56 4.54
N LEU A 195 -2.40 4.50 4.03
CA LEU A 195 -2.70 4.09 2.66
C LEU A 195 -2.13 5.07 1.63
N SER A 196 -2.20 6.37 1.89
CA SER A 196 -1.64 7.42 1.02
C SER A 196 -0.13 7.30 0.85
N PHE A 197 0.57 6.85 1.89
CA PHE A 197 2.01 6.60 1.84
C PHE A 197 2.39 5.40 0.95
N GLN A 198 1.43 4.62 0.44
CA GLN A 198 1.67 3.59 -0.56
C GLN A 198 1.79 4.15 -1.99
N VAL A 199 1.41 5.39 -2.25
CA VAL A 199 1.49 6.01 -3.58
C VAL A 199 2.89 5.91 -4.20
N PRO A 200 4.00 6.25 -3.50
CA PRO A 200 5.35 6.08 -4.07
C PRO A 200 5.72 4.63 -4.38
N VAL A 201 5.22 3.67 -3.59
CA VAL A 201 5.48 2.24 -3.84
C VAL A 201 4.78 1.78 -5.11
N ILE A 202 3.52 2.16 -5.30
CA ILE A 202 2.76 1.86 -6.52
C ILE A 202 3.46 2.46 -7.75
N GLN A 203 3.95 3.71 -7.64
CA GLN A 203 4.70 4.37 -8.71
C GLN A 203 5.99 3.63 -9.06
N LEU A 204 6.76 3.19 -8.05
CA LEU A 204 7.97 2.39 -8.25
C LEU A 204 7.65 1.06 -8.95
N LEU A 205 6.60 0.35 -8.54
CA LEU A 205 6.18 -0.88 -9.19
C LEU A 205 5.79 -0.67 -10.66
N LEU A 206 5.00 0.38 -10.95
CA LEU A 206 4.61 0.72 -12.32
C LEU A 206 5.80 1.15 -13.18
N GLY A 207 6.77 1.87 -12.60
CA GLY A 207 8.01 2.26 -13.27
C GLY A 207 8.92 1.04 -13.56
N GLN A 208 9.07 0.13 -12.59
CA GLN A 208 9.85 -1.11 -12.78
C GLN A 208 9.22 -2.04 -13.82
N ALA A 209 7.89 -2.12 -13.86
CA ALA A 209 7.17 -2.86 -14.89
C ALA A 209 7.22 -2.18 -16.28
N GLY A 210 7.81 -1.00 -16.40
CA GLY A 210 7.90 -0.26 -17.66
C GLY A 210 6.57 0.30 -18.18
N ILE A 211 5.51 0.28 -17.34
CA ILE A 211 4.15 0.72 -17.73
C ILE A 211 4.10 2.24 -17.82
N VAL A 212 4.74 2.95 -16.87
CA VAL A 212 4.71 4.42 -16.78
C VAL A 212 6.11 4.95 -16.44
N SER A 213 6.64 5.88 -17.22
CA SER A 213 7.93 6.51 -16.95
C SER A 213 7.80 7.71 -15.98
N SER A 214 8.91 8.04 -15.30
CA SER A 214 9.01 9.23 -14.43
C SER A 214 8.60 10.51 -15.15
N LYS A 215 9.00 10.69 -16.43
CA LYS A 215 8.61 11.86 -17.23
C LYS A 215 7.11 11.95 -17.46
N GLN A 216 6.45 10.82 -17.69
CA GLN A 216 5.00 10.77 -17.84
C GLN A 216 4.30 11.12 -16.51
N MET A 217 4.77 10.55 -15.38
CA MET A 217 4.24 10.86 -14.05
C MET A 217 4.35 12.35 -13.73
N LEU A 218 5.50 12.95 -14.01
CA LEU A 218 5.71 14.38 -13.77
C LEU A 218 4.94 15.28 -14.75
N SER A 219 4.64 14.83 -15.96
CA SER A 219 3.90 15.63 -16.94
C SER A 219 2.45 15.91 -16.53
N VAL A 220 1.86 15.02 -15.73
CA VAL A 220 0.47 15.12 -15.27
C VAL A 220 0.31 15.84 -13.93
N TRP A 221 1.34 16.53 -13.43
CA TRP A 221 1.36 17.15 -12.11
C TRP A 221 0.13 18.05 -11.80
N ARG A 222 -0.42 18.73 -12.81
CA ARG A 222 -1.61 19.59 -12.66
C ARG A 222 -2.84 18.78 -12.26
N TYR A 223 -2.99 17.59 -12.85
CA TYR A 223 -4.08 16.66 -12.49
C TYR A 223 -3.85 16.03 -11.13
N VAL A 224 -2.59 15.84 -10.74
CA VAL A 224 -2.22 15.32 -9.41
C VAL A 224 -2.63 16.30 -8.32
N VAL A 225 -2.44 17.61 -8.53
CA VAL A 225 -2.91 18.64 -7.58
C VAL A 225 -4.42 18.52 -7.35
N VAL A 226 -5.20 18.47 -8.41
CA VAL A 226 -6.68 18.34 -8.31
C VAL A 226 -7.06 16.97 -7.76
N GLY A 227 -6.41 15.90 -8.23
CA GLY A 227 -6.65 14.53 -7.79
C GLY A 227 -6.33 14.32 -6.31
N SER A 228 -5.26 14.94 -5.78
CA SER A 228 -4.92 14.85 -4.36
C SER A 228 -5.94 15.55 -3.46
N VAL A 229 -6.51 16.68 -3.90
CA VAL A 229 -7.59 17.35 -3.16
C VAL A 229 -8.87 16.50 -3.16
N ILE A 230 -9.23 15.93 -4.32
CA ILE A 230 -10.40 15.03 -4.42
C ILE A 230 -10.18 13.76 -3.56
N ALA A 231 -9.00 13.16 -3.66
CA ALA A 231 -8.65 11.99 -2.85
C ALA A 231 -8.70 12.31 -1.35
N ALA A 232 -8.15 13.45 -0.93
CA ALA A 232 -8.23 13.90 0.44
C ALA A 232 -9.68 14.10 0.90
N ALA A 233 -10.54 14.69 0.06
CA ALA A 233 -11.96 14.87 0.37
C ALA A 233 -12.73 13.55 0.55
N VAL A 234 -12.33 12.49 -0.16
CA VAL A 234 -12.94 11.15 -0.02
C VAL A 234 -12.36 10.40 1.18
N LEU A 235 -11.07 10.57 1.44
CA LEU A 235 -10.34 9.84 2.48
C LEU A 235 -10.50 10.45 3.88
N THR A 236 -10.77 11.76 3.99
CA THR A 236 -11.02 12.38 5.31
C THR A 236 -12.47 12.19 5.73
N PRO A 237 -12.73 11.85 7.00
CA PRO A 237 -14.09 11.74 7.53
C PRO A 237 -14.74 13.11 7.77
N SER A 238 -13.96 14.18 7.68
CA SER A 238 -14.39 15.56 7.90
C SER A 238 -14.57 16.29 6.57
N THR A 239 -15.62 17.08 6.47
CA THR A 239 -15.93 17.91 5.31
C THR A 239 -15.27 19.29 5.34
N ASP A 240 -14.43 19.56 6.35
CA ASP A 240 -13.76 20.84 6.50
C ASP A 240 -12.57 21.00 5.53
N PRO A 241 -12.41 22.18 4.91
CA PRO A 241 -11.33 22.40 3.96
C PRO A 241 -9.92 22.34 4.57
N PHE A 242 -9.79 22.62 5.88
CA PHE A 242 -8.48 22.62 6.55
C PHE A 242 -7.92 21.19 6.65
N THR A 243 -8.72 20.24 7.15
CA THR A 243 -8.31 18.82 7.25
C THR A 243 -8.06 18.23 5.86
N GLN A 244 -8.88 18.59 4.85
CA GLN A 244 -8.66 18.16 3.48
C GLN A 244 -7.31 18.64 2.94
N MET A 245 -6.96 19.93 3.13
CA MET A 245 -5.67 20.47 2.70
C MET A 245 -4.51 19.86 3.48
N LEU A 246 -4.71 19.59 4.76
CA LEU A 246 -3.71 18.97 5.63
C LEU A 246 -3.32 17.56 5.13
N LEU A 247 -4.23 16.82 4.50
CA LEU A 247 -3.96 15.53 3.86
C LEU A 247 -3.52 15.68 2.39
N ALA A 248 -4.11 16.60 1.63
CA ALA A 248 -3.83 16.78 0.20
C ALA A 248 -2.38 17.18 -0.08
N VAL A 249 -1.80 18.07 0.75
CA VAL A 249 -0.42 18.55 0.59
C VAL A 249 0.62 17.42 0.75
N PRO A 250 0.59 16.59 1.81
CA PRO A 250 1.43 15.40 1.90
C PRO A 250 1.22 14.42 0.75
N LEU A 251 -0.02 14.19 0.34
CA LEU A 251 -0.34 13.25 -0.74
C LEU A 251 0.26 13.71 -2.08
N MET A 252 0.17 15.00 -2.38
CA MET A 252 0.81 15.59 -3.55
C MET A 252 2.35 15.49 -3.47
N SER A 253 2.93 15.78 -2.30
CA SER A 253 4.39 15.71 -2.12
C SER A 253 4.91 14.26 -2.22
N LEU A 254 4.16 13.27 -1.71
CA LEU A 254 4.46 11.86 -1.86
C LEU A 254 4.42 11.43 -3.33
N TYR A 255 3.41 11.89 -4.08
CA TYR A 255 3.33 11.60 -5.52
C TYR A 255 4.54 12.15 -6.29
N LEU A 256 4.88 13.43 -6.08
CA LEU A 256 6.02 14.05 -6.76
C LEU A 256 7.35 13.43 -6.34
N GLY A 257 7.50 13.11 -5.05
CA GLY A 257 8.66 12.40 -4.53
C GLY A 257 8.80 10.99 -5.10
N GLY A 258 7.71 10.24 -5.20
CA GLY A 258 7.68 8.91 -5.81
C GLY A 258 8.03 8.95 -7.29
N ALA A 259 7.50 9.91 -8.06
CA ALA A 259 7.85 10.10 -9.46
C ALA A 259 9.34 10.45 -9.65
N ALA A 260 9.92 11.22 -8.74
CA ALA A 260 11.36 11.51 -8.74
C ALA A 260 12.20 10.25 -8.43
N LEU A 261 11.76 9.44 -7.45
CA LEU A 261 12.42 8.16 -7.14
C LEU A 261 12.40 7.19 -8.31
N VAL A 262 11.29 7.10 -9.07
CA VAL A 262 11.23 6.31 -10.31
C VAL A 262 12.28 6.80 -11.31
N GLY A 263 12.47 8.12 -11.45
CA GLY A 263 13.48 8.69 -12.35
C GLY A 263 14.91 8.31 -11.96
N LEU A 264 15.23 8.21 -10.69
CA LEU A 264 16.55 7.76 -10.22
C LEU A 264 16.79 6.28 -10.58
N VAL A 265 15.78 5.43 -10.36
CA VAL A 265 15.87 4.00 -10.70
C VAL A 265 15.96 3.77 -12.20
N GLU A 266 15.24 4.56 -13.03
CA GLU A 266 15.35 4.51 -14.50
C GLU A 266 16.74 4.90 -15.00
N SER A 267 17.38 5.92 -14.38
CA SER A 267 18.73 6.35 -14.78
C SER A 267 19.81 5.31 -14.45
N ASP A 268 19.74 4.70 -13.26
CA ASP A 268 20.68 3.64 -12.86
C ASP A 268 20.60 2.41 -13.78
N ARG A 269 19.40 2.08 -14.25
CA ARG A 269 19.18 0.97 -15.20
C ARG A 269 19.81 1.25 -16.56
N GLN A 270 19.69 2.47 -17.07
CA GLN A 270 20.28 2.89 -18.35
C GLN A 270 21.82 2.92 -18.29
N GLU A 271 22.40 3.33 -17.18
CA GLU A 271 23.85 3.32 -16.98
C GLU A 271 24.41 1.89 -16.88
N GLY A 272 23.67 0.98 -16.26
CA GLY A 272 24.03 -0.45 -16.16
C GLY A 272 23.97 -1.20 -17.50
N GLU A 273 23.09 -0.79 -18.43
CA GLU A 273 23.01 -1.38 -19.79
C GLU A 273 24.08 -0.85 -20.75
N THR A 274 24.69 0.31 -20.43
CA THR A 274 25.74 0.94 -21.27
C THR A 274 27.16 0.62 -20.84
N ALA A 275 27.35 -0.02 -19.68
CA ALA A 275 28.65 -0.43 -19.12
C ALA A 275 28.96 -1.90 -19.36
#